data_93799b5e0b0e0c36df0ec3a1f1aafe8c
#
_entry.id   93799b5e0b0e0c36df0ec3a1f1aafe8c
#
_cell.length_a   1.000
_cell.length_b   1.000
_cell.length_c   1.000
_cell.angle_alpha   90.00
_cell.angle_beta   90.00
_cell.angle_gamma   90.00
#
_symmetry.space_group_name_H-M   'P 1'
#
loop_
_entity.id
_entity.type
_entity.pdbx_description
1 polymer ?
#
loop_
_entity_poly.entity_id
_entity_poly.type
_entity_poly.pdbx_seq_one_letter_code
_entity_poly.pdbx_strand_id
1 'polypeptide(L)'
;WVKIPQLGRVVLGADVEIGANTTIDRGAIDDTVIEDDVKLDNQIQVGHNCRIGAHTAIAGCAGIAGSTRIGRNCKIGARANLNGHIEICDNVNIAGTANVHGSISVPGTYASAVFLALPHEQWRRRQLLVQRLPELAQRVRRLEGGGDPAPGDASDEGKGEA
;
A
#
# COMPACT_ATOMS: atom_id res chain seq x y z
N TRP A 1 -0.40 0.89 -28.25
CA TRP A 1 0.41 1.50 -27.16
C TRP A 1 1.71 2.05 -27.72
N VAL A 2 2.04 3.30 -27.39
CA VAL A 2 3.32 3.92 -27.75
C VAL A 2 4.26 3.78 -26.55
N LYS A 3 5.47 3.28 -26.77
CA LYS A 3 6.46 3.12 -25.72
C LYS A 3 6.96 4.48 -25.22
N ILE A 4 6.91 4.71 -23.92
CA ILE A 4 7.51 5.86 -23.26
C ILE A 4 8.97 5.52 -22.93
N PRO A 5 9.97 6.30 -23.39
CA PRO A 5 11.38 6.08 -23.04
C PRO A 5 11.58 6.18 -21.52
N GLN A 6 12.38 5.26 -20.97
CA GLN A 6 12.76 5.26 -19.54
C GLN A 6 14.21 5.75 -19.47
N LEU A 7 14.44 6.97 -19.01
CA LEU A 7 15.73 7.67 -19.05
C LEU A 7 16.47 7.65 -17.71
N GLY A 8 15.75 7.56 -16.60
CA GLY A 8 16.31 7.50 -15.26
C GLY A 8 17.10 6.21 -15.01
N ARG A 9 17.72 6.10 -13.87
CA ARG A 9 18.57 4.99 -13.43
C ARG A 9 17.99 4.30 -12.21
N VAL A 10 18.63 3.24 -11.76
CA VAL A 10 18.56 2.72 -10.40
C VAL A 10 19.84 3.15 -9.68
N VAL A 11 19.70 3.80 -8.54
CA VAL A 11 20.82 4.22 -7.70
C VAL A 11 20.71 3.46 -6.36
N LEU A 12 21.76 2.74 -6.01
CA LEU A 12 21.86 1.99 -4.77
C LEU A 12 22.90 2.66 -3.86
N GLY A 13 22.55 2.85 -2.60
CA GLY A 13 23.45 3.32 -1.56
C GLY A 13 24.42 2.24 -1.09
N ALA A 14 25.17 2.56 -0.03
CA ALA A 14 26.07 1.63 0.61
C ALA A 14 25.32 0.55 1.39
N ASP A 15 25.90 -0.64 1.51
CA ASP A 15 25.39 -1.76 2.32
C ASP A 15 23.96 -2.20 2.01
N VAL A 16 23.48 -1.95 0.79
CA VAL A 16 22.16 -2.42 0.31
C VAL A 16 22.25 -3.92 0.04
N GLU A 17 21.30 -4.66 0.59
CA GLU A 17 21.12 -6.09 0.32
C GLU A 17 19.84 -6.32 -0.50
N ILE A 18 19.94 -7.15 -1.53
CA ILE A 18 18.84 -7.45 -2.44
C ILE A 18 18.71 -8.97 -2.59
N GLY A 19 17.58 -9.50 -2.14
CA GLY A 19 17.28 -10.92 -2.19
C GLY A 19 16.96 -11.42 -3.60
N ALA A 20 16.89 -12.73 -3.72
CA ALA A 20 16.68 -13.42 -4.99
C ALA A 20 15.35 -13.03 -5.65
N ASN A 21 15.38 -12.84 -6.97
CA ASN A 21 14.20 -12.47 -7.79
C ASN A 21 13.52 -11.15 -7.39
N THR A 22 14.17 -10.31 -6.62
CA THR A 22 13.73 -8.93 -6.42
C THR A 22 14.01 -8.11 -7.66
N THR A 23 13.04 -7.36 -8.12
CA THR A 23 13.12 -6.51 -9.29
C THR A 23 12.99 -5.05 -8.92
N ILE A 24 13.83 -4.20 -9.51
CA ILE A 24 13.82 -2.75 -9.28
C ILE A 24 13.78 -2.07 -10.64
N ASP A 25 12.67 -1.41 -10.92
CA ASP A 25 12.49 -0.70 -12.16
C ASP A 25 13.32 0.60 -12.17
N ARG A 26 13.94 0.91 -13.27
CA ARG A 26 14.59 2.20 -13.46
C ARG A 26 13.57 3.33 -13.49
N GLY A 27 13.99 4.52 -13.13
CA GLY A 27 13.10 5.67 -13.21
C GLY A 27 12.73 6.06 -14.65
N ALA A 28 11.60 6.70 -14.81
CA ALA A 28 11.14 7.19 -16.11
C ALA A 28 12.01 8.39 -16.59
N ILE A 29 12.06 9.44 -15.81
CA ILE A 29 12.91 10.62 -16.02
C ILE A 29 13.90 10.73 -14.87
N ASP A 30 13.40 10.84 -13.64
CA ASP A 30 14.18 10.81 -12.41
C ASP A 30 14.62 9.39 -12.06
N ASP A 31 15.55 9.24 -11.15
CA ASP A 31 16.08 7.95 -10.72
C ASP A 31 15.15 7.23 -9.74
N THR A 32 15.17 5.91 -9.72
CA THR A 32 14.73 5.08 -8.60
C THR A 32 15.91 4.98 -7.62
N VAL A 33 15.69 5.32 -6.34
CA VAL A 33 16.76 5.45 -5.36
C VAL A 33 16.51 4.53 -4.16
N ILE A 34 17.48 3.69 -3.86
CA ILE A 34 17.54 2.86 -2.66
C ILE A 34 18.68 3.41 -1.80
N GLU A 35 18.37 3.98 -0.65
CA GLU A 35 19.38 4.60 0.21
C GLU A 35 20.21 3.56 0.99
N ASP A 36 21.15 4.04 1.80
CA ASP A 36 22.10 3.18 2.53
C ASP A 36 21.41 2.21 3.49
N ASP A 37 22.01 1.02 3.63
CA ASP A 37 21.61 -0.03 4.59
C ASP A 37 20.16 -0.50 4.42
N VAL A 38 19.59 -0.37 3.22
CA VAL A 38 18.26 -0.92 2.91
C VAL A 38 18.39 -2.43 2.67
N LYS A 39 17.48 -3.19 3.26
CA LYS A 39 17.40 -4.65 3.10
C LYS A 39 16.12 -5.02 2.36
N LEU A 40 16.27 -5.56 1.19
CA LEU A 40 15.18 -6.09 0.35
C LEU A 40 15.27 -7.62 0.34
N ASP A 41 14.24 -8.27 0.85
CA ASP A 41 14.11 -9.73 0.81
C ASP A 41 13.77 -10.21 -0.61
N ASN A 42 13.40 -11.46 -0.75
CA ASN A 42 13.17 -12.11 -2.04
C ASN A 42 11.84 -11.72 -2.70
N GLN A 43 11.82 -11.71 -4.04
CA GLN A 43 10.60 -11.54 -4.84
C GLN A 43 9.86 -10.23 -4.58
N ILE A 44 10.56 -9.17 -4.25
CA ILE A 44 9.99 -7.84 -4.11
C ILE A 44 9.92 -7.17 -5.48
N GLN A 45 8.83 -6.44 -5.76
CA GLN A 45 8.73 -5.54 -6.90
C GLN A 45 8.84 -4.09 -6.43
N VAL A 46 9.86 -3.39 -6.89
CA VAL A 46 10.00 -1.93 -6.72
C VAL A 46 9.75 -1.25 -8.06
N GLY A 47 8.67 -0.48 -8.13
CA GLY A 47 8.29 0.27 -9.33
C GLY A 47 9.20 1.46 -9.61
N HIS A 48 9.06 2.03 -10.79
CA HIS A 48 9.85 3.15 -11.27
C HIS A 48 9.74 4.40 -10.38
N ASN A 49 10.78 5.20 -10.29
CA ASN A 49 10.81 6.46 -9.53
C ASN A 49 10.55 6.33 -8.03
N CYS A 50 10.62 5.12 -7.47
CA CYS A 50 10.51 4.92 -6.03
C CYS A 50 11.75 5.47 -5.31
N ARG A 51 11.55 5.92 -4.07
CA ARG A 51 12.63 6.23 -3.14
C ARG A 51 12.43 5.45 -1.84
N ILE A 52 13.43 4.68 -1.43
CA ILE A 52 13.42 3.93 -0.18
C ILE A 52 14.51 4.49 0.72
N GLY A 53 14.10 5.05 1.86
CA GLY A 53 14.96 5.70 2.84
C GLY A 53 15.84 4.72 3.60
N ALA A 54 16.97 5.21 4.07
CA ALA A 54 18.01 4.42 4.72
C ALA A 54 17.49 3.59 5.90
N HIS A 55 18.15 2.45 6.15
CA HIS A 55 17.85 1.50 7.23
C HIS A 55 16.44 0.90 7.18
N THR A 56 15.79 0.94 6.02
CA THR A 56 14.46 0.35 5.81
C THR A 56 14.60 -1.10 5.39
N ALA A 57 13.78 -1.96 5.98
CA ALA A 57 13.71 -3.38 5.64
C ALA A 57 12.36 -3.74 5.03
N ILE A 58 12.38 -4.47 3.92
CA ILE A 58 11.18 -4.91 3.20
C ILE A 58 11.22 -6.43 3.08
N ALA A 59 10.19 -7.08 3.61
CA ALA A 59 10.06 -8.52 3.60
C ALA A 59 9.50 -9.05 2.27
N GLY A 60 9.67 -10.34 2.05
CA GLY A 60 9.45 -11.00 0.77
C GLY A 60 8.07 -10.81 0.14
N CYS A 61 8.06 -10.81 -1.18
CA CYS A 61 6.85 -10.68 -2.01
C CYS A 61 6.09 -9.36 -1.81
N ALA A 62 6.69 -8.32 -1.24
CA ALA A 62 6.08 -7.00 -1.16
C ALA A 62 6.05 -6.32 -2.54
N GLY A 63 5.02 -5.52 -2.79
CA GLY A 63 4.86 -4.73 -4.00
C GLY A 63 4.86 -3.23 -3.70
N ILE A 64 5.77 -2.49 -4.32
CA ILE A 64 5.88 -1.04 -4.20
C ILE A 64 5.58 -0.43 -5.57
N ALA A 65 4.45 0.19 -5.72
CA ALA A 65 4.07 0.81 -6.99
C ALA A 65 4.86 2.10 -7.26
N GLY A 66 4.91 2.50 -8.52
CA GLY A 66 5.79 3.59 -8.99
C GLY A 66 5.58 4.92 -8.27
N SER A 67 6.65 5.68 -8.15
CA SER A 67 6.70 7.01 -7.51
C SER A 67 6.37 7.03 -6.01
N THR A 68 6.41 5.88 -5.35
CA THR A 68 6.23 5.77 -3.90
C THR A 68 7.50 6.20 -3.17
N ARG A 69 7.35 6.99 -2.12
CA ARG A 69 8.43 7.41 -1.22
C ARG A 69 8.26 6.74 0.13
N ILE A 70 9.25 5.96 0.55
CA ILE A 70 9.29 5.33 1.87
C ILE A 70 10.40 5.99 2.66
N GLY A 71 10.09 6.44 3.87
CA GLY A 71 11.02 7.07 4.78
C GLY A 71 12.07 6.12 5.34
N ARG A 72 12.80 6.60 6.31
CA ARG A 72 13.91 5.90 6.97
C ARG A 72 13.41 5.01 8.11
N ASN A 73 14.17 3.97 8.43
CA ASN A 73 13.87 3.04 9.53
C ASN A 73 12.47 2.42 9.45
N CYS A 74 11.92 2.25 8.27
CA CYS A 74 10.64 1.59 8.06
C CYS A 74 10.78 0.07 8.02
N LYS A 75 9.70 -0.63 8.35
CA LYS A 75 9.60 -2.08 8.21
C LYS A 75 8.35 -2.42 7.42
N ILE A 76 8.53 -3.02 6.28
CA ILE A 76 7.41 -3.41 5.40
C ILE A 76 7.26 -4.92 5.45
N GLY A 77 6.14 -5.39 5.96
CA GLY A 77 5.85 -6.80 6.12
C GLY A 77 5.67 -7.55 4.80
N ALA A 78 5.85 -8.85 4.84
CA ALA A 78 5.75 -9.70 3.65
C ALA A 78 4.39 -9.57 2.96
N ARG A 79 4.39 -9.55 1.62
CA ARG A 79 3.19 -9.39 0.78
C ARG A 79 2.40 -8.09 1.04
N ALA A 80 2.99 -7.10 1.67
CA ALA A 80 2.40 -5.77 1.72
C ALA A 80 2.42 -5.14 0.33
N ASN A 81 1.37 -4.42 -0.03
CA ASN A 81 1.27 -3.70 -1.28
C ASN A 81 1.05 -2.21 -1.02
N LEU A 82 1.89 -1.38 -1.59
CA LEU A 82 1.83 0.07 -1.48
C LEU A 82 1.42 0.66 -2.83
N ASN A 83 0.37 1.48 -2.83
CA ASN A 83 -0.06 2.21 -4.03
C ASN A 83 1.01 3.19 -4.48
N GLY A 84 0.95 3.54 -5.77
CA GLY A 84 1.82 4.55 -6.35
C GLY A 84 1.54 5.97 -5.85
N HIS A 85 2.55 6.82 -5.96
CA HIS A 85 2.47 8.25 -5.63
C HIS A 85 2.10 8.55 -4.17
N ILE A 86 2.39 7.64 -3.24
CA ILE A 86 2.17 7.85 -1.80
C ILE A 86 3.50 8.08 -1.09
N GLU A 87 3.41 8.72 0.07
CA GLU A 87 4.55 8.96 0.96
C GLU A 87 4.32 8.29 2.31
N ILE A 88 5.31 7.51 2.73
CA ILE A 88 5.36 6.87 4.05
C ILE A 88 6.44 7.58 4.84
N CYS A 89 6.08 8.18 5.96
CA CYS A 89 7.05 8.89 6.80
C CYS A 89 8.04 7.91 7.47
N ASP A 90 9.05 8.46 8.14
CA ASP A 90 10.04 7.67 8.87
C ASP A 90 9.41 6.85 10.02
N ASN A 91 10.07 5.74 10.40
CA ASN A 91 9.71 4.91 11.55
C ASN A 91 8.31 4.28 11.48
N VAL A 92 7.84 3.96 10.28
CA VAL A 92 6.58 3.25 10.04
C VAL A 92 6.82 1.75 9.96
N ASN A 93 5.96 0.98 10.62
CA ASN A 93 5.91 -0.47 10.51
C ASN A 93 4.61 -0.89 9.83
N ILE A 94 4.68 -1.52 8.67
CA ILE A 94 3.53 -2.04 7.93
C ILE A 94 3.45 -3.54 8.10
N ALA A 95 2.35 -4.03 8.65
CA ALA A 95 2.13 -5.46 8.84
C ALA A 95 2.09 -6.22 7.51
N GLY A 96 2.41 -7.50 7.56
CA GLY A 96 2.32 -8.38 6.39
C GLY A 96 0.92 -8.41 5.78
N THR A 97 0.85 -8.58 4.46
CA THR A 97 -0.40 -8.61 3.66
C THR A 97 -1.23 -7.32 3.69
N ALA A 98 -0.72 -6.24 4.27
CA ALA A 98 -1.41 -4.97 4.28
C ALA A 98 -1.45 -4.34 2.87
N ASN A 99 -2.58 -3.70 2.54
CA ASN A 99 -2.71 -2.87 1.36
C ASN A 99 -2.79 -1.40 1.79
N VAL A 100 -1.81 -0.60 1.37
CA VAL A 100 -1.69 0.81 1.72
C VAL A 100 -2.12 1.64 0.52
N HIS A 101 -3.26 2.32 0.64
CA HIS A 101 -3.86 3.08 -0.45
C HIS A 101 -3.56 4.58 -0.40
N GLY A 102 -3.03 5.09 0.69
CA GLY A 102 -2.74 6.50 0.88
C GLY A 102 -1.49 6.75 1.71
N SER A 103 -1.04 7.99 1.72
CA SER A 103 0.16 8.41 2.46
C SER A 103 -0.01 8.24 3.97
N ILE A 104 1.09 7.91 4.66
CA ILE A 104 1.17 7.77 6.10
C ILE A 104 2.12 8.84 6.63
N SER A 105 1.58 9.80 7.37
CA SER A 105 2.32 10.96 7.89
C SER A 105 2.68 10.87 9.37
N VAL A 106 2.24 9.82 10.07
CA VAL A 106 2.51 9.64 11.51
C VAL A 106 3.26 8.31 11.70
N PRO A 107 4.39 8.31 12.43
CA PRO A 107 5.08 7.08 12.77
C PRO A 107 4.19 6.11 13.55
N GLY A 108 4.38 4.80 13.34
CA GLY A 108 3.57 3.80 14.05
C GLY A 108 3.44 2.49 13.28
N THR A 109 2.59 1.61 13.79
CA THR A 109 2.31 0.31 13.18
C THR A 109 0.95 0.32 12.50
N TYR A 110 0.92 -0.08 11.24
CA TYR A 110 -0.26 -0.08 10.38
C TYR A 110 -0.56 -1.49 9.87
N ALA A 111 -1.83 -1.83 9.84
CA ALA A 111 -2.31 -3.10 9.30
C ALA A 111 -3.65 -2.90 8.59
N SER A 112 -3.86 -3.62 7.50
CA SER A 112 -5.15 -3.60 6.78
C SER A 112 -5.69 -4.99 6.47
N ALA A 113 -5.03 -6.05 6.93
CA ALA A 113 -5.51 -7.41 6.77
C ALA A 113 -6.75 -7.63 7.63
N VAL A 114 -7.88 -7.89 6.98
CA VAL A 114 -9.18 -7.95 7.67
C VAL A 114 -9.45 -9.30 8.30
N PHE A 115 -8.82 -10.40 7.82
CA PHE A 115 -9.22 -11.73 8.28
C PHE A 115 -8.02 -12.67 8.49
N LEU A 116 -8.02 -13.31 9.64
CA LEU A 116 -7.22 -14.50 9.92
C LEU A 116 -7.69 -15.66 9.01
N ALA A 117 -6.81 -16.61 8.76
CA ALA A 117 -7.20 -17.86 8.12
C ALA A 117 -8.26 -18.58 8.97
N LEU A 118 -9.35 -18.96 8.35
CA LEU A 118 -10.49 -19.60 8.99
C LEU A 118 -10.90 -20.84 8.20
N PRO A 119 -11.53 -21.83 8.82
CA PRO A 119 -12.22 -22.87 8.09
C PRO A 119 -13.18 -22.26 7.06
N HIS A 120 -13.20 -22.84 5.85
CA HIS A 120 -13.90 -22.26 4.69
C HIS A 120 -15.34 -21.84 4.97
N GLU A 121 -16.11 -22.65 5.69
CA GLU A 121 -17.50 -22.32 6.03
C GLU A 121 -17.61 -21.09 6.95
N GLN A 122 -16.71 -20.95 7.91
CA GLN A 122 -16.68 -19.79 8.79
C GLN A 122 -16.30 -18.54 8.02
N TRP A 123 -15.30 -18.62 7.12
CA TRP A 123 -14.92 -17.55 6.23
C TRP A 123 -16.11 -17.10 5.36
N ARG A 124 -16.80 -18.05 4.72
CA ARG A 124 -17.96 -17.79 3.87
C ARG A 124 -19.08 -17.06 4.62
N ARG A 125 -19.40 -17.52 5.83
CA ARG A 125 -20.41 -16.87 6.69
C ARG A 125 -20.01 -15.43 7.02
N ARG A 126 -18.75 -15.18 7.37
CA ARG A 126 -18.27 -13.82 7.65
C ARG A 126 -18.33 -12.92 6.43
N GLN A 127 -17.97 -13.42 5.24
CA GLN A 127 -18.08 -12.64 4.00
C GLN A 127 -19.53 -12.22 3.73
N LEU A 128 -20.49 -13.11 3.92
CA LEU A 128 -21.92 -12.78 3.76
C LEU A 128 -22.37 -11.73 4.77
N LEU A 129 -21.90 -11.76 6.01
CA LEU A 129 -22.21 -10.74 7.00
C LEU A 129 -21.63 -9.38 6.63
N VAL A 130 -20.37 -9.33 6.16
CA VAL A 130 -19.75 -8.09 5.69
C VAL A 130 -20.53 -7.46 4.53
N GLN A 131 -21.00 -8.26 3.59
CA GLN A 131 -21.84 -7.78 2.49
C GLN A 131 -23.17 -7.18 2.95
N ARG A 132 -23.70 -7.64 4.09
CA ARG A 132 -24.95 -7.15 4.68
C ARG A 132 -24.77 -6.00 5.68
N LEU A 133 -23.54 -5.56 5.92
CA LEU A 133 -23.28 -4.43 6.83
C LEU A 133 -24.10 -3.15 6.49
N PRO A 134 -24.24 -2.74 5.22
CA PRO A 134 -25.05 -1.58 4.89
C PRO A 134 -26.53 -1.73 5.29
N GLU A 135 -27.11 -2.91 5.06
CA GLU A 135 -28.49 -3.22 5.47
C GLU A 135 -28.65 -3.21 7.00
N LEU A 136 -27.69 -3.78 7.70
CA LEU A 136 -27.67 -3.79 9.16
C LEU A 136 -27.55 -2.37 9.72
N ALA A 137 -26.68 -1.55 9.16
CA ALA A 137 -26.52 -0.16 9.56
C ALA A 137 -27.81 0.65 9.37
N GLN A 138 -28.53 0.46 8.26
CA GLN A 138 -29.83 1.09 8.04
C GLN A 138 -30.87 0.63 9.04
N ARG A 139 -30.93 -0.67 9.35
CA ARG A 139 -31.86 -1.21 10.35
C ARG A 139 -31.60 -0.65 11.75
N VAL A 140 -30.32 -0.55 12.14
CA VAL A 140 -29.93 0.06 13.41
C VAL A 140 -30.37 1.51 13.48
N ARG A 141 -30.09 2.33 12.46
CA ARG A 141 -30.52 3.73 12.40
C ARG A 141 -32.05 3.90 12.57
N ARG A 142 -32.82 3.03 11.89
CA ARG A 142 -34.31 3.06 12.06
C ARG A 142 -34.76 2.74 13.50
N LEU A 143 -34.08 1.81 14.17
CA LEU A 143 -34.38 1.43 15.54
C LEU A 143 -33.98 2.50 16.57
N GLU A 144 -32.89 3.25 16.25
CA GLU A 144 -32.38 4.34 17.09
C GLU A 144 -33.15 5.67 16.90
N GLY A 145 -34.22 5.68 16.08
CA GLY A 145 -35.05 6.88 15.85
C GLY A 145 -34.43 7.90 14.89
N GLY A 146 -33.35 7.54 14.21
CA GLY A 146 -32.77 8.34 13.15
C GLY A 146 -33.56 8.17 11.86
N GLY A 147 -34.30 9.19 11.42
CA GLY A 147 -34.99 9.21 10.13
C GLY A 147 -34.00 8.93 8.98
N ASP A 148 -34.47 8.33 7.90
CA ASP A 148 -33.69 8.08 6.70
C ASP A 148 -32.99 9.38 6.24
N PRO A 149 -31.69 9.38 5.97
CA PRO A 149 -31.09 10.45 5.20
C PRO A 149 -31.76 10.46 3.82
N ALA A 150 -32.20 11.64 3.37
CA ALA A 150 -32.83 11.83 2.06
C ALA A 150 -31.95 11.19 0.96
N PRO A 151 -32.53 10.58 -0.07
CA PRO A 151 -31.77 10.05 -1.18
C PRO A 151 -31.22 11.22 -1.99
N GLY A 152 -29.96 11.57 -1.78
CA GLY A 152 -29.33 12.65 -2.51
C GLY A 152 -28.18 13.29 -1.76
N ASP A 153 -27.09 12.59 -1.58
CA ASP A 153 -25.78 13.24 -1.42
C ASP A 153 -24.64 12.27 -1.78
N ALA A 154 -24.77 11.72 -2.98
CA ALA A 154 -23.63 11.24 -3.73
C ALA A 154 -23.31 12.33 -4.75
N SER A 155 -22.88 13.49 -4.31
CA SER A 155 -22.25 14.48 -5.16
C SER A 155 -20.86 13.96 -5.52
N ASP A 156 -20.77 13.32 -6.67
CA ASP A 156 -20.03 13.76 -7.84
C ASP A 156 -18.90 14.75 -7.50
N GLU A 157 -17.73 14.26 -7.11
CA GLU A 157 -16.47 14.96 -7.22
C GLU A 157 -15.46 14.08 -7.98
N GLY A 158 -15.59 14.11 -9.28
CA GLY A 158 -14.71 13.41 -10.20
C GLY A 158 -14.72 13.99 -11.60
N LYS A 159 -14.72 15.32 -11.72
CA LYS A 159 -14.32 15.99 -12.96
C LYS A 159 -13.01 16.73 -12.70
N GLY A 160 -11.93 16.12 -13.09
CA GLY A 160 -10.61 16.71 -13.24
C GLY A 160 -10.18 16.49 -14.68
N GLU A 161 -10.13 17.56 -15.40
CA GLU A 161 -9.83 17.74 -16.82
C GLU A 161 -8.42 17.32 -17.20
N ALA A 162 -8.28 16.91 -18.46
CA ALA A 162 -7.13 16.91 -19.40
C ALA A 162 -5.86 16.19 -18.96
#